data_08f1e1a07f48d9200cac728935e931d2
#
_entry.id   08f1e1a07f48d9200cac728935e931d2
#
_cell.length_a   1.000
_cell.length_b   1.000
_cell.length_c   1.000
_cell.angle_alpha   90.00
_cell.angle_beta   90.00
_cell.angle_gamma   90.00
#
_symmetry.space_group_name_H-M   'P 1'
#
loop_
_entity.id
_entity.type
_entity.pdbx_description
1 polymer ?
#
loop_
_entity_poly.entity_id
_entity_poly.type
_entity_poly.pdbx_seq_one_letter_code
_entity_poly.pdbx_strand_id
1 'polypeptide(L)'
;MNQLLVRGGTVVTMDKERRIIKDGAVAVQGNKILAVGRTEDIARQYHCDTVIDANGMAILPGFVNTHHHGNQTLLRGLGERFHLMDRLTKIIWPFEGGLTPQEAYVSTALGCIELIKAGVTCCNTMEAGDNANESFKAITDAGIRAEAGQAISDRPDAVPESLQVNPEHAIRENEKLIKSWNGAADGRIRYRVCPRSAFSCSEELLSGLAQLARRYDIGVHSHADEDWAPLQALLKRTGLPDIEYFHSLELTGRKSTMAHCIFVSDKEAKIMHETRTSAAYAPLNPAKSGNGIARISWLIKCGVPVGLASDTAGSNTNLDMFEEMRVAGAIQRGTTLDPTALSTEKLLELGTIDGAKALALDDSIGSIEAGKKADMILIDLRKPHLTPVGKRLVSHLVWSAYASDVDSVIIDGKLVMEHRHLKTLDESDIVDRANKLSEGILKRLGIEEKPVWPWIE
;
A
#
# COMPACT_ATOMS: atom_id res chain seq x y z
N MET A 1 12.51 -20.37 -20.85
CA MET A 1 11.98 -19.52 -19.76
C MET A 1 13.19 -18.81 -19.16
N ASN A 2 13.12 -17.48 -19.02
CA ASN A 2 14.23 -16.72 -18.40
C ASN A 2 14.52 -17.25 -17.00
N GLN A 3 15.76 -17.58 -16.75
CA GLN A 3 16.26 -17.98 -15.44
C GLN A 3 17.13 -16.86 -14.87
N LEU A 4 16.83 -16.46 -13.63
CA LEU A 4 17.54 -15.40 -12.93
C LEU A 4 18.14 -15.97 -11.63
N LEU A 5 19.40 -15.65 -11.37
CA LEU A 5 20.09 -15.95 -10.12
C LEU A 5 20.50 -14.65 -9.43
N VAL A 6 19.98 -14.39 -8.25
CA VAL A 6 20.49 -13.35 -7.34
C VAL A 6 21.40 -14.04 -6.32
N ARG A 7 22.66 -13.61 -6.20
CA ARG A 7 23.66 -14.32 -5.36
C ARG A 7 24.62 -13.40 -4.61
N GLY A 8 25.24 -13.94 -3.56
CA GLY A 8 26.32 -13.27 -2.80
C GLY A 8 25.81 -12.32 -1.71
N GLY A 9 24.50 -12.15 -1.59
CA GLY A 9 23.90 -11.26 -0.60
C GLY A 9 23.57 -11.94 0.74
N THR A 10 23.04 -11.17 1.69
CA THR A 10 22.43 -11.69 2.90
C THR A 10 20.92 -11.80 2.69
N VAL A 11 20.39 -13.01 2.55
CA VAL A 11 18.96 -13.24 2.30
C VAL A 11 18.21 -13.24 3.63
N VAL A 12 17.22 -12.34 3.78
CA VAL A 12 16.24 -12.34 4.86
C VAL A 12 14.96 -12.97 4.32
N THR A 13 14.71 -14.22 4.63
CA THR A 13 13.70 -15.01 3.94
C THR A 13 12.27 -14.66 4.29
N MET A 14 12.00 -14.17 5.49
CA MET A 14 10.66 -13.98 6.07
C MET A 14 9.78 -15.25 6.03
N ASP A 15 10.39 -16.42 5.85
CA ASP A 15 9.72 -17.71 5.97
C ASP A 15 9.28 -18.01 7.41
N LYS A 16 8.66 -19.16 7.65
CA LYS A 16 8.16 -19.53 9.00
C LYS A 16 9.26 -19.55 10.06
N GLU A 17 10.50 -19.86 9.67
CA GLU A 17 11.67 -19.95 10.56
C GLU A 17 12.40 -18.61 10.67
N ARG A 18 12.04 -17.58 9.87
CA ARG A 18 12.70 -16.26 9.81
C ARG A 18 14.20 -16.37 9.56
N ARG A 19 14.60 -17.27 8.67
CA ARG A 19 16.01 -17.53 8.38
C ARG A 19 16.69 -16.31 7.77
N ILE A 20 17.94 -16.09 8.20
CA ILE A 20 18.87 -15.11 7.59
C ILE A 20 20.05 -15.89 7.06
N ILE A 21 20.23 -15.93 5.75
CA ILE A 21 21.24 -16.72 5.05
C ILE A 21 22.35 -15.79 4.58
N LYS A 22 23.53 -15.87 5.21
CA LYS A 22 24.72 -15.14 4.76
C LYS A 22 25.27 -15.81 3.50
N ASP A 23 25.83 -14.99 2.59
CA ASP A 23 26.28 -15.46 1.29
C ASP A 23 25.21 -16.36 0.65
N GLY A 24 23.99 -15.80 0.62
CA GLY A 24 22.81 -16.48 0.14
C GLY A 24 22.55 -16.19 -1.33
N ALA A 25 21.74 -17.07 -1.93
CA ALA A 25 21.25 -16.91 -3.30
C ALA A 25 19.79 -17.33 -3.43
N VAL A 26 19.15 -16.74 -4.44
CA VAL A 26 17.77 -17.04 -4.85
C VAL A 26 17.77 -17.36 -6.34
N ALA A 27 17.35 -18.57 -6.71
CA ALA A 27 17.14 -18.98 -8.10
C ALA A 27 15.67 -18.76 -8.47
N VAL A 28 15.45 -18.16 -9.64
CA VAL A 28 14.12 -17.80 -10.17
C VAL A 28 13.93 -18.38 -11.56
N GLN A 29 12.75 -18.91 -11.86
CA GLN A 29 12.34 -19.33 -13.20
C GLN A 29 11.00 -18.71 -13.56
N GLY A 30 10.97 -17.94 -14.64
CA GLY A 30 9.80 -17.17 -15.00
C GLY A 30 9.43 -16.19 -13.88
N ASN A 31 8.28 -16.37 -13.24
CA ASN A 31 7.84 -15.51 -12.14
C ASN A 31 7.91 -16.16 -10.76
N LYS A 32 8.55 -17.35 -10.64
CA LYS A 32 8.59 -18.11 -9.39
C LYS A 32 10.00 -18.32 -8.86
N ILE A 33 10.11 -18.26 -7.55
CA ILE A 33 11.30 -18.69 -6.82
C ILE A 33 11.39 -20.23 -6.93
N LEU A 34 12.52 -20.74 -7.44
CA LEU A 34 12.82 -22.17 -7.49
C LEU A 34 13.43 -22.66 -6.20
N ALA A 35 14.41 -21.92 -5.71
CA ALA A 35 15.17 -22.28 -4.54
C ALA A 35 15.78 -21.07 -3.86
N VAL A 36 16.04 -21.19 -2.55
CA VAL A 36 16.77 -20.23 -1.73
C VAL A 36 17.71 -21.01 -0.80
N GLY A 37 18.95 -20.56 -0.69
CA GLY A 37 19.98 -21.23 0.11
C GLY A 37 21.31 -20.50 0.07
N ARG A 38 22.40 -21.18 0.43
CA ARG A 38 23.75 -20.64 0.29
C ARG A 38 24.13 -20.53 -1.19
N THR A 39 24.88 -19.51 -1.52
CA THR A 39 25.31 -19.25 -2.91
C THR A 39 25.98 -20.47 -3.54
N GLU A 40 26.87 -21.15 -2.82
CA GLU A 40 27.57 -22.33 -3.33
C GLU A 40 26.62 -23.46 -3.73
N ASP A 41 25.59 -23.73 -2.92
CA ASP A 41 24.65 -24.83 -3.14
C ASP A 41 23.71 -24.50 -4.32
N ILE A 42 23.16 -23.27 -4.33
CA ILE A 42 22.22 -22.82 -5.36
C ILE A 42 22.92 -22.67 -6.72
N ALA A 43 24.10 -22.04 -6.78
CA ALA A 43 24.83 -21.83 -8.02
C ALA A 43 25.35 -23.14 -8.64
N ARG A 44 25.59 -24.17 -7.83
CA ARG A 44 25.97 -25.52 -8.33
C ARG A 44 24.78 -26.22 -8.99
N GLN A 45 23.57 -26.00 -8.47
CA GLN A 45 22.35 -26.70 -8.91
C GLN A 45 21.63 -25.99 -10.07
N TYR A 46 21.67 -24.65 -10.10
CA TYR A 46 20.92 -23.83 -11.07
C TYR A 46 21.85 -22.98 -11.92
N HIS A 47 21.83 -23.24 -13.24
CA HIS A 47 22.54 -22.43 -14.23
C HIS A 47 21.56 -21.45 -14.87
N CYS A 48 21.72 -20.15 -14.59
CA CYS A 48 20.79 -19.11 -14.98
C CYS A 48 21.39 -18.21 -16.07
N ASP A 49 20.55 -17.73 -16.99
CA ASP A 49 20.96 -16.86 -18.11
C ASP A 49 21.35 -15.46 -17.61
N THR A 50 20.70 -15.00 -16.53
CA THR A 50 20.94 -13.71 -15.90
C THR A 50 21.40 -13.90 -14.47
N VAL A 51 22.48 -13.22 -14.09
CA VAL A 51 23.04 -13.26 -12.73
C VAL A 51 23.13 -11.84 -12.19
N ILE A 52 22.51 -11.60 -11.03
CA ILE A 52 22.62 -10.35 -10.27
C ILE A 52 23.56 -10.61 -9.08
N ASP A 53 24.66 -9.87 -9.04
CA ASP A 53 25.58 -9.89 -7.90
C ASP A 53 25.06 -8.98 -6.79
N ALA A 54 24.64 -9.58 -5.68
CA ALA A 54 24.15 -8.90 -4.48
C ALA A 54 25.21 -8.79 -3.37
N ASN A 55 26.50 -8.88 -3.71
CA ASN A 55 27.58 -8.79 -2.72
C ASN A 55 27.52 -7.47 -1.95
N GLY A 56 27.49 -7.54 -0.62
CA GLY A 56 27.32 -6.37 0.25
C GLY A 56 25.88 -5.85 0.35
N MET A 57 24.90 -6.58 -0.18
CA MET A 57 23.47 -6.22 -0.13
C MET A 57 22.69 -7.18 0.76
N ALA A 58 21.56 -6.69 1.27
CA ALA A 58 20.50 -7.54 1.81
C ALA A 58 19.47 -7.85 0.70
N ILE A 59 19.00 -9.09 0.64
CA ILE A 59 17.94 -9.55 -0.26
C ILE A 59 16.73 -9.85 0.61
N LEU A 60 15.63 -9.09 0.41
CA LEU A 60 14.38 -9.20 1.17
C LEU A 60 13.21 -9.48 0.23
N PRO A 61 12.10 -10.06 0.74
CA PRO A 61 10.82 -9.91 0.05
C PRO A 61 10.53 -8.43 -0.16
N GLY A 62 9.92 -8.07 -1.28
CA GLY A 62 9.48 -6.71 -1.49
C GLY A 62 8.44 -6.28 -0.44
N PHE A 63 8.41 -5.00 -0.13
CA PHE A 63 7.42 -4.46 0.79
C PHE A 63 6.01 -4.55 0.20
N VAL A 64 5.04 -4.76 1.08
CA VAL A 64 3.61 -4.82 0.78
C VAL A 64 2.95 -3.62 1.45
N ASN A 65 2.53 -2.65 0.65
CA ASN A 65 1.80 -1.47 1.10
C ASN A 65 0.29 -1.77 1.08
N THR A 66 -0.33 -1.86 2.25
CA THR A 66 -1.71 -2.36 2.38
C THR A 66 -2.80 -1.31 2.19
N HIS A 67 -2.45 -0.03 1.98
CA HIS A 67 -3.38 1.06 1.65
C HIS A 67 -2.66 2.22 0.97
N HIS A 68 -3.20 2.63 -0.19
CA HIS A 68 -2.65 3.71 -1.01
C HIS A 68 -3.73 4.38 -1.87
N HIS A 69 -3.45 5.60 -2.37
CA HIS A 69 -4.22 6.33 -3.38
C HIS A 69 -3.28 6.92 -4.43
N GLY A 70 -3.08 6.22 -5.53
CA GLY A 70 -2.12 6.61 -6.57
C GLY A 70 -2.48 7.93 -7.26
N ASN A 71 -3.75 8.12 -7.56
CA ASN A 71 -4.23 9.32 -8.25
C ASN A 71 -4.15 10.62 -7.43
N GLN A 72 -3.81 10.55 -6.14
CA GLN A 72 -3.61 11.73 -5.27
C GLN A 72 -2.14 12.19 -5.18
N THR A 73 -1.20 11.57 -5.90
CA THR A 73 0.24 11.87 -5.75
C THR A 73 0.59 13.33 -6.08
N LEU A 74 -0.12 13.94 -7.04
CA LEU A 74 0.07 15.36 -7.40
C LEU A 74 -0.44 16.36 -6.35
N LEU A 75 -1.12 15.89 -5.28
CA LEU A 75 -1.52 16.72 -4.13
C LEU A 75 -0.42 16.85 -3.06
N ARG A 76 0.76 16.31 -3.29
CA ARG A 76 1.87 16.34 -2.32
C ARG A 76 2.13 17.73 -1.77
N GLY A 77 2.15 17.84 -0.42
CA GLY A 77 2.41 19.10 0.29
C GLY A 77 1.21 20.01 0.44
N LEU A 78 0.02 19.61 -0.02
CA LEU A 78 -1.21 20.40 0.13
C LEU A 78 -2.06 19.91 1.31
N GLY A 79 -2.75 20.85 1.96
CA GLY A 79 -3.74 20.52 2.99
C GLY A 79 -3.19 20.05 4.34
N GLU A 80 -1.91 20.28 4.61
CA GLU A 80 -1.25 19.81 5.85
C GLU A 80 -1.85 20.37 7.14
N ARG A 81 -2.56 21.48 7.07
CA ARG A 81 -3.13 22.20 8.22
C ARG A 81 -4.62 21.94 8.42
N PHE A 82 -5.21 21.11 7.59
CA PHE A 82 -6.63 20.81 7.66
C PHE A 82 -6.89 19.51 8.42
N HIS A 83 -7.93 19.53 9.26
CA HIS A 83 -8.53 18.28 9.73
C HIS A 83 -9.12 17.49 8.54
N LEU A 84 -9.35 16.20 8.73
CA LEU A 84 -9.75 15.28 7.66
C LEU A 84 -10.88 15.82 6.78
N MET A 85 -12.03 16.20 7.36
CA MET A 85 -13.19 16.63 6.58
C MET A 85 -12.95 17.91 5.81
N ASP A 86 -12.22 18.88 6.37
CA ASP A 86 -11.81 20.10 5.67
C ASP A 86 -10.86 19.80 4.50
N ARG A 87 -9.89 18.91 4.71
CA ARG A 87 -8.95 18.47 3.68
C ARG A 87 -9.68 17.74 2.55
N LEU A 88 -10.60 16.83 2.90
CA LEU A 88 -11.41 16.12 1.91
C LEU A 88 -12.24 17.09 1.08
N THR A 89 -13.01 18.00 1.72
CA THR A 89 -13.94 18.87 1.03
C THR A 89 -13.27 20.00 0.23
N LYS A 90 -12.14 20.54 0.71
CA LYS A 90 -11.49 21.70 0.11
C LYS A 90 -10.41 21.33 -0.93
N ILE A 91 -9.81 20.13 -0.80
CA ILE A 91 -8.64 19.75 -1.60
C ILE A 91 -8.85 18.41 -2.30
N ILE A 92 -9.04 17.31 -1.56
CA ILE A 92 -8.98 15.96 -2.11
C ILE A 92 -10.15 15.70 -3.06
N TRP A 93 -11.39 15.92 -2.63
CA TRP A 93 -12.55 15.63 -3.45
C TRP A 93 -12.68 16.52 -4.69
N PRO A 94 -12.46 17.86 -4.64
CA PRO A 94 -12.39 18.67 -5.85
C PRO A 94 -11.32 18.19 -6.83
N PHE A 95 -10.16 17.76 -6.32
CA PHE A 95 -9.10 17.22 -7.14
C PHE A 95 -9.49 15.89 -7.79
N GLU A 96 -9.94 14.90 -7.01
CA GLU A 96 -10.33 13.57 -7.50
C GLU A 96 -11.46 13.65 -8.54
N GLY A 97 -12.50 14.46 -8.28
CA GLY A 97 -13.62 14.63 -9.17
C GLY A 97 -13.33 15.47 -10.42
N GLY A 98 -12.20 16.19 -10.43
CA GLY A 98 -11.81 17.08 -11.52
C GLY A 98 -10.63 16.60 -12.37
N LEU A 99 -10.03 15.44 -12.08
CA LEU A 99 -8.92 14.90 -12.87
C LEU A 99 -9.35 14.51 -14.27
N THR A 100 -8.54 14.84 -15.26
CA THR A 100 -8.62 14.24 -16.60
C THR A 100 -7.95 12.86 -16.62
N PRO A 101 -8.25 12.00 -17.61
CA PRO A 101 -7.58 10.69 -17.77
C PRO A 101 -6.06 10.78 -17.75
N GLN A 102 -5.50 11.78 -18.46
CA GLN A 102 -4.05 11.98 -18.51
C GLN A 102 -3.45 12.37 -17.14
N GLU A 103 -4.14 13.21 -16.39
CA GLU A 103 -3.71 13.65 -15.05
C GLU A 103 -3.77 12.50 -14.06
N ALA A 104 -4.81 11.67 -14.10
CA ALA A 104 -4.92 10.46 -13.28
C ALA A 104 -3.78 9.46 -13.58
N TYR A 105 -3.47 9.24 -14.87
CA TYR A 105 -2.33 8.41 -15.28
C TYR A 105 -1.01 8.93 -14.73
N VAL A 106 -0.69 10.22 -14.93
CA VAL A 106 0.59 10.81 -14.50
C VAL A 106 0.72 10.80 -12.98
N SER A 107 -0.36 11.16 -12.26
CA SER A 107 -0.38 11.13 -10.80
C SER A 107 -0.09 9.72 -10.26
N THR A 108 -0.79 8.71 -10.78
CA THR A 108 -0.61 7.32 -10.38
C THR A 108 0.77 6.77 -10.78
N ALA A 109 1.25 7.09 -11.98
CA ALA A 109 2.58 6.68 -12.44
C ALA A 109 3.69 7.25 -11.54
N LEU A 110 3.58 8.53 -11.13
CA LEU A 110 4.51 9.16 -10.20
C LEU A 110 4.52 8.45 -8.84
N GLY A 111 3.34 8.11 -8.31
CA GLY A 111 3.22 7.33 -7.07
C GLY A 111 3.84 5.93 -7.19
N CYS A 112 3.60 5.23 -8.31
CA CYS A 112 4.20 3.92 -8.57
C CYS A 112 5.73 3.98 -8.65
N ILE A 113 6.29 5.02 -9.28
CA ILE A 113 7.74 5.25 -9.35
C ILE A 113 8.31 5.36 -7.92
N GLU A 114 7.70 6.18 -7.07
CA GLU A 114 8.16 6.37 -5.69
C GLU A 114 8.02 5.08 -4.87
N LEU A 115 6.90 4.38 -4.96
CA LEU A 115 6.68 3.09 -4.29
C LEU A 115 7.75 2.05 -4.69
N ILE A 116 8.03 1.90 -5.99
CA ILE A 116 9.05 0.96 -6.48
C ILE A 116 10.42 1.37 -5.94
N LYS A 117 10.78 2.66 -6.00
CA LYS A 117 12.05 3.19 -5.48
C LYS A 117 12.17 3.06 -3.97
N ALA A 118 11.05 2.96 -3.25
CA ALA A 118 11.00 2.65 -1.82
C ALA A 118 10.96 1.14 -1.51
N GLY A 119 11.05 0.28 -2.52
CA GLY A 119 11.08 -1.17 -2.34
C GLY A 119 9.70 -1.84 -2.23
N VAL A 120 8.63 -1.13 -2.54
CA VAL A 120 7.28 -1.71 -2.59
C VAL A 120 7.13 -2.50 -3.88
N THR A 121 6.80 -3.78 -3.75
CA THR A 121 6.52 -4.67 -4.89
C THR A 121 5.04 -4.95 -5.07
N CYS A 122 4.24 -4.74 -4.01
CA CYS A 122 2.79 -4.92 -4.03
C CYS A 122 2.12 -3.79 -3.25
N CYS A 123 1.11 -3.16 -3.84
CA CYS A 123 0.28 -2.17 -3.16
C CYS A 123 -1.21 -2.54 -3.22
N ASN A 124 -1.97 -2.14 -2.20
CA ASN A 124 -3.42 -2.17 -2.20
C ASN A 124 -3.91 -0.73 -2.38
N THR A 125 -4.45 -0.42 -3.55
CA THR A 125 -4.75 0.96 -3.94
C THR A 125 -6.23 1.19 -4.21
N MET A 126 -6.68 2.39 -3.90
CA MET A 126 -8.05 2.84 -4.01
C MET A 126 -8.07 4.12 -4.87
N GLU A 127 -8.52 4.02 -6.12
CA GLU A 127 -8.46 5.09 -7.11
C GLU A 127 -9.85 5.74 -7.26
N ALA A 128 -9.96 7.00 -6.90
CA ALA A 128 -11.25 7.71 -6.94
C ALA A 128 -11.56 8.33 -8.31
N GLY A 129 -12.85 8.62 -8.53
CA GLY A 129 -13.35 9.25 -9.74
C GLY A 129 -13.49 8.28 -10.92
N ASP A 130 -13.86 8.85 -12.09
CA ASP A 130 -14.20 8.09 -13.30
C ASP A 130 -12.95 7.57 -14.06
N ASN A 131 -11.74 7.98 -13.62
CA ASN A 131 -10.49 7.71 -14.31
C ASN A 131 -9.73 6.50 -13.73
N ALA A 132 -10.36 5.61 -12.98
CA ALA A 132 -9.73 4.43 -12.39
C ALA A 132 -9.04 3.53 -13.44
N ASN A 133 -9.59 3.44 -14.66
CA ASN A 133 -8.95 2.72 -15.78
C ASN A 133 -7.54 3.25 -16.10
N GLU A 134 -7.37 4.58 -16.13
CA GLU A 134 -6.06 5.18 -16.44
C GLU A 134 -5.07 4.99 -15.29
N SER A 135 -5.54 5.03 -14.03
CA SER A 135 -4.74 4.67 -12.88
C SER A 135 -4.28 3.20 -12.95
N PHE A 136 -5.17 2.25 -13.28
CA PHE A 136 -4.82 0.84 -13.41
C PHE A 136 -3.86 0.59 -14.57
N LYS A 137 -3.96 1.35 -15.65
CA LYS A 137 -2.99 1.33 -16.74
C LYS A 137 -1.62 1.80 -16.28
N ALA A 138 -1.54 2.91 -15.54
CA ALA A 138 -0.28 3.42 -14.98
C ALA A 138 0.39 2.39 -14.05
N ILE A 139 -0.40 1.72 -13.18
CA ILE A 139 0.06 0.63 -12.31
C ILE A 139 0.61 -0.54 -13.14
N THR A 140 -0.09 -0.89 -14.23
CA THR A 140 0.33 -1.97 -15.14
C THR A 140 1.64 -1.64 -15.84
N ASP A 141 1.75 -0.42 -16.38
CA ASP A 141 2.93 0.09 -17.10
C ASP A 141 4.14 0.23 -16.18
N ALA A 142 3.92 0.63 -14.92
CA ALA A 142 4.96 0.68 -13.89
C ALA A 142 5.52 -0.69 -13.52
N GLY A 143 4.78 -1.75 -13.77
CA GLY A 143 5.20 -3.13 -13.49
C GLY A 143 5.01 -3.56 -12.03
N ILE A 144 4.40 -2.75 -11.18
CA ILE A 144 4.12 -3.08 -9.78
C ILE A 144 2.96 -4.08 -9.69
N ARG A 145 2.97 -4.94 -8.66
CA ARG A 145 1.80 -5.77 -8.31
C ARG A 145 0.78 -4.93 -7.55
N ALA A 146 -0.51 -5.10 -7.82
CA ALA A 146 -1.54 -4.37 -7.10
C ALA A 146 -2.80 -5.19 -6.84
N GLU A 147 -3.36 -4.98 -5.66
CA GLU A 147 -4.79 -5.13 -5.38
C GLU A 147 -5.39 -3.74 -5.63
N ALA A 148 -6.24 -3.56 -6.63
CA ALA A 148 -6.68 -2.24 -7.08
C ALA A 148 -8.21 -2.17 -7.18
N GLY A 149 -8.79 -1.03 -6.83
CA GLY A 149 -10.22 -0.82 -6.94
C GLY A 149 -10.60 0.63 -7.13
N GLN A 150 -11.79 0.85 -7.69
CA GLN A 150 -12.37 2.19 -7.79
C GLN A 150 -13.03 2.58 -6.47
N ALA A 151 -12.58 3.68 -5.86
CA ALA A 151 -13.21 4.27 -4.71
C ALA A 151 -14.52 4.95 -5.11
N ILE A 152 -15.62 4.51 -4.52
CA ILE A 152 -16.95 5.00 -4.85
C ILE A 152 -17.72 5.46 -3.62
N SER A 153 -18.57 6.47 -3.82
CA SER A 153 -19.45 7.05 -2.82
C SER A 153 -20.75 7.54 -3.53
N ASP A 154 -21.89 7.43 -2.88
CA ASP A 154 -23.16 7.78 -3.48
C ASP A 154 -24.03 8.70 -2.60
N ARG A 155 -23.56 9.05 -1.39
CA ARG A 155 -24.37 9.85 -0.46
C ARG A 155 -24.20 11.35 -0.68
N PRO A 156 -25.27 12.07 -1.03
CA PRO A 156 -25.21 13.51 -1.33
C PRO A 156 -24.92 14.40 -0.12
N ASP A 157 -25.18 13.90 1.09
CA ASP A 157 -24.88 14.58 2.35
C ASP A 157 -23.45 14.32 2.87
N ALA A 158 -22.69 13.46 2.18
CA ALA A 158 -21.36 13.06 2.57
C ALA A 158 -20.27 13.49 1.59
N VAL A 159 -20.54 13.49 0.27
CA VAL A 159 -19.56 13.82 -0.76
C VAL A 159 -20.11 14.81 -1.78
N PRO A 160 -19.27 15.62 -2.47
CA PRO A 160 -19.71 16.57 -3.50
C PRO A 160 -20.30 15.83 -4.71
N GLU A 161 -21.17 16.53 -5.45
CA GLU A 161 -21.88 16.01 -6.64
C GLU A 161 -20.91 15.35 -7.66
N SER A 162 -19.72 15.92 -7.84
CA SER A 162 -18.70 15.40 -8.76
C SER A 162 -18.17 14.00 -8.42
N LEU A 163 -18.41 13.51 -7.21
CA LEU A 163 -18.02 12.16 -6.75
C LEU A 163 -19.22 11.28 -6.40
N GLN A 164 -20.43 11.81 -6.53
CA GLN A 164 -21.65 11.02 -6.32
C GLN A 164 -21.93 10.13 -7.51
N VAL A 165 -22.23 8.88 -7.23
CA VAL A 165 -22.65 7.93 -8.26
C VAL A 165 -24.07 7.42 -8.00
N ASN A 166 -24.78 7.06 -9.04
CA ASN A 166 -25.99 6.27 -8.88
C ASN A 166 -25.59 4.83 -8.49
N PRO A 167 -26.14 4.24 -7.41
CA PRO A 167 -25.76 2.93 -6.91
C PRO A 167 -25.80 1.81 -7.97
N GLU A 168 -26.92 1.70 -8.71
CA GLU A 168 -27.06 0.67 -9.74
C GLU A 168 -26.04 0.84 -10.88
N HIS A 169 -25.77 2.10 -11.28
CA HIS A 169 -24.76 2.40 -12.29
C HIS A 169 -23.37 2.03 -11.79
N ALA A 170 -23.02 2.42 -10.56
CA ALA A 170 -21.74 2.12 -9.94
C ALA A 170 -21.48 0.60 -9.81
N ILE A 171 -22.50 -0.17 -9.44
CA ILE A 171 -22.41 -1.65 -9.36
C ILE A 171 -22.12 -2.23 -10.74
N ARG A 172 -22.82 -1.76 -11.80
CA ARG A 172 -22.57 -2.22 -13.18
C ARG A 172 -21.17 -1.86 -13.69
N GLU A 173 -20.70 -0.64 -13.41
CA GLU A 173 -19.35 -0.22 -13.83
C GLU A 173 -18.28 -0.98 -13.06
N ASN A 174 -18.45 -1.20 -11.75
CA ASN A 174 -17.54 -2.05 -10.99
C ASN A 174 -17.49 -3.48 -11.55
N GLU A 175 -18.62 -4.06 -11.95
CA GLU A 175 -18.63 -5.38 -12.59
C GLU A 175 -17.83 -5.40 -13.92
N LYS A 176 -17.87 -4.33 -14.71
CA LYS A 176 -17.05 -4.19 -15.91
C LYS A 176 -15.56 -4.10 -15.56
N LEU A 177 -15.20 -3.27 -14.55
CA LEU A 177 -13.83 -3.15 -14.09
C LEU A 177 -13.28 -4.47 -13.54
N ILE A 178 -14.08 -5.25 -12.80
CA ILE A 178 -13.72 -6.59 -12.34
C ILE A 178 -13.37 -7.48 -13.54
N LYS A 179 -14.24 -7.52 -14.57
CA LYS A 179 -14.02 -8.35 -15.76
C LYS A 179 -12.79 -7.95 -16.56
N SER A 180 -12.43 -6.67 -16.56
CA SER A 180 -11.28 -6.13 -17.30
C SER A 180 -9.96 -6.28 -16.54
N TRP A 181 -9.97 -6.09 -15.23
CA TRP A 181 -8.75 -5.91 -14.46
C TRP A 181 -8.42 -7.06 -13.50
N ASN A 182 -9.41 -7.84 -13.04
CA ASN A 182 -9.12 -8.95 -12.14
C ASN A 182 -8.38 -10.07 -12.86
N GLY A 183 -7.11 -10.24 -12.56
CA GLY A 183 -6.21 -11.18 -13.23
C GLY A 183 -5.42 -10.57 -14.39
N ALA A 184 -5.54 -9.26 -14.66
CA ALA A 184 -4.77 -8.58 -15.70
C ALA A 184 -3.26 -8.60 -15.43
N ALA A 185 -2.47 -8.28 -16.48
CA ALA A 185 -1.00 -8.23 -16.42
C ALA A 185 -0.39 -9.53 -15.85
N ASP A 186 -0.79 -10.69 -16.38
CA ASP A 186 -0.35 -12.02 -15.96
C ASP A 186 -0.64 -12.32 -14.48
N GLY A 187 -1.76 -11.76 -13.94
CA GLY A 187 -2.20 -11.92 -12.57
C GLY A 187 -1.50 -10.99 -11.57
N ARG A 188 -0.74 -9.99 -12.04
CA ARG A 188 -0.17 -8.95 -11.15
C ARG A 188 -1.23 -7.99 -10.64
N ILE A 189 -2.27 -7.72 -11.43
CA ILE A 189 -3.40 -6.85 -11.04
C ILE A 189 -4.56 -7.74 -10.61
N ARG A 190 -5.09 -7.49 -9.42
CA ARG A 190 -6.30 -8.09 -8.88
C ARG A 190 -7.26 -6.99 -8.48
N TYR A 191 -8.55 -7.21 -8.67
CA TYR A 191 -9.56 -6.20 -8.37
C TYR A 191 -10.12 -6.38 -6.96
N ARG A 192 -10.37 -5.25 -6.27
CA ARG A 192 -11.15 -5.18 -5.02
C ARG A 192 -12.32 -4.24 -5.20
N VAL A 193 -13.46 -4.53 -4.59
CA VAL A 193 -14.50 -3.53 -4.45
C VAL A 193 -14.07 -2.53 -3.36
N CYS A 194 -14.19 -1.25 -3.67
CA CYS A 194 -13.70 -0.17 -2.80
C CYS A 194 -14.82 0.83 -2.46
N PRO A 195 -15.80 0.46 -1.59
CA PRO A 195 -16.62 1.49 -0.96
C PRO A 195 -15.69 2.43 -0.21
N ARG A 196 -15.77 3.75 -0.48
CA ARG A 196 -14.82 4.68 0.11
C ARG A 196 -14.82 4.62 1.65
N SER A 197 -16.03 4.64 2.23
CA SER A 197 -16.24 4.44 3.68
C SER A 197 -17.70 4.11 3.96
N ALA A 198 -18.00 3.55 5.12
CA ALA A 198 -19.39 3.34 5.55
C ALA A 198 -20.16 4.67 5.67
N PHE A 199 -19.48 5.76 6.04
CA PHE A 199 -20.08 7.10 6.12
C PHE A 199 -20.56 7.60 4.75
N SER A 200 -19.77 7.44 3.69
CA SER A 200 -20.02 8.04 2.37
C SER A 200 -20.84 7.17 1.41
N CYS A 201 -21.19 5.94 1.82
CA CYS A 201 -21.94 5.00 1.00
C CYS A 201 -23.33 4.70 1.60
N SER A 202 -24.31 4.52 0.71
CA SER A 202 -25.64 4.01 1.08
C SER A 202 -25.60 2.51 1.35
N GLU A 203 -26.61 2.00 2.04
CA GLU A 203 -26.79 0.56 2.26
C GLU A 203 -26.99 -0.19 0.94
N GLU A 204 -27.72 0.42 -0.01
CA GLU A 204 -27.92 -0.14 -1.35
C GLU A 204 -26.60 -0.37 -2.08
N LEU A 205 -25.74 0.66 -2.14
CA LEU A 205 -24.43 0.54 -2.76
C LEU A 205 -23.55 -0.51 -2.05
N LEU A 206 -23.46 -0.46 -0.72
CA LEU A 206 -22.68 -1.40 0.06
C LEU A 206 -23.13 -2.84 -0.13
N SER A 207 -24.45 -3.10 -0.12
CA SER A 207 -25.02 -4.43 -0.34
C SER A 207 -24.75 -4.95 -1.76
N GLY A 208 -24.84 -4.08 -2.77
CA GLY A 208 -24.49 -4.43 -4.15
C GLY A 208 -23.01 -4.78 -4.31
N LEU A 209 -22.11 -4.02 -3.68
CA LEU A 209 -20.68 -4.31 -3.68
C LEU A 209 -20.34 -5.62 -2.93
N ALA A 210 -21.01 -5.90 -1.82
CA ALA A 210 -20.88 -7.17 -1.11
C ALA A 210 -21.27 -8.37 -2.00
N GLN A 211 -22.35 -8.22 -2.78
CA GLN A 211 -22.76 -9.23 -3.74
C GLN A 211 -21.72 -9.46 -4.85
N LEU A 212 -21.13 -8.38 -5.39
CA LEU A 212 -20.05 -8.48 -6.38
C LEU A 212 -18.81 -9.16 -5.76
N ALA A 213 -18.40 -8.76 -4.56
CA ALA A 213 -17.25 -9.36 -3.88
C ALA A 213 -17.41 -10.87 -3.70
N ARG A 214 -18.58 -11.32 -3.27
CA ARG A 214 -18.89 -12.76 -3.14
C ARG A 214 -18.95 -13.46 -4.50
N ARG A 215 -19.64 -12.87 -5.49
CA ARG A 215 -19.83 -13.48 -6.82
C ARG A 215 -18.51 -13.73 -7.54
N TYR A 216 -17.56 -12.82 -7.43
CA TYR A 216 -16.26 -12.88 -8.09
C TYR A 216 -15.13 -13.38 -7.19
N ASP A 217 -15.43 -13.71 -5.92
CA ASP A 217 -14.46 -14.15 -4.91
C ASP A 217 -13.29 -13.16 -4.76
N ILE A 218 -13.58 -11.85 -4.80
CA ILE A 218 -12.61 -10.76 -4.69
C ILE A 218 -12.68 -10.07 -3.33
N GLY A 219 -11.65 -9.25 -3.03
CA GLY A 219 -11.53 -8.56 -1.76
C GLY A 219 -12.37 -7.28 -1.66
N VAL A 220 -12.45 -6.77 -0.43
CA VAL A 220 -13.01 -5.46 -0.08
C VAL A 220 -11.90 -4.60 0.47
N HIS A 221 -11.87 -3.31 0.10
CA HIS A 221 -10.98 -2.33 0.67
C HIS A 221 -11.75 -1.05 0.99
N SER A 222 -11.67 -0.56 2.23
CA SER A 222 -12.41 0.61 2.69
C SER A 222 -11.65 1.35 3.78
N HIS A 223 -12.00 2.61 4.03
CA HIS A 223 -11.64 3.31 5.26
C HIS A 223 -12.62 2.93 6.36
N ALA A 224 -12.13 2.75 7.58
CA ALA A 224 -12.94 2.44 8.75
C ALA A 224 -12.35 3.06 10.01
N ASP A 225 -13.20 3.65 10.83
CA ASP A 225 -12.83 4.23 12.14
C ASP A 225 -11.66 5.21 12.06
N GLU A 226 -11.60 6.00 10.98
CA GLU A 226 -10.49 6.90 10.66
C GLU A 226 -10.54 8.20 11.45
N ASP A 227 -11.74 8.80 11.58
CA ASP A 227 -11.92 10.11 12.20
C ASP A 227 -13.25 10.16 12.97
N TRP A 228 -13.23 10.96 14.03
CA TRP A 228 -14.37 11.05 14.94
C TRP A 228 -15.64 11.63 14.29
N ALA A 229 -15.50 12.60 13.38
CA ALA A 229 -16.66 13.26 12.77
C ALA A 229 -17.47 12.34 11.85
N PRO A 230 -16.89 11.65 10.85
CA PRO A 230 -17.61 10.68 10.04
C PRO A 230 -18.12 9.48 10.86
N LEU A 231 -17.39 9.00 11.87
CA LEU A 231 -17.84 7.94 12.76
C LEU A 231 -19.11 8.36 13.54
N GLN A 232 -19.14 9.55 14.13
CA GLN A 232 -20.32 10.07 14.81
C GLN A 232 -21.54 10.20 13.87
N ALA A 233 -21.32 10.66 12.64
CA ALA A 233 -22.38 10.77 11.64
C ALA A 233 -22.93 9.38 11.25
N LEU A 234 -22.06 8.39 11.11
CA LEU A 234 -22.45 7.00 10.85
C LEU A 234 -23.25 6.41 12.02
N LEU A 235 -22.75 6.55 13.25
CA LEU A 235 -23.43 6.09 14.47
C LEU A 235 -24.84 6.72 14.61
N LYS A 236 -24.97 8.01 14.32
CA LYS A 236 -26.28 8.70 14.35
C LYS A 236 -27.24 8.12 13.31
N ARG A 237 -26.74 7.73 12.15
CA ARG A 237 -27.54 7.20 11.04
C ARG A 237 -27.94 5.74 11.24
N THR A 238 -27.00 4.89 11.66
CA THR A 238 -27.16 3.43 11.65
C THR A 238 -27.24 2.80 13.02
N GLY A 239 -26.79 3.50 14.07
CA GLY A 239 -26.60 2.96 15.39
C GLY A 239 -25.36 2.08 15.54
N LEU A 240 -24.56 1.89 14.47
CA LEU A 240 -23.40 1.01 14.42
C LEU A 240 -22.14 1.78 14.00
N PRO A 241 -20.96 1.48 14.57
CA PRO A 241 -19.68 1.96 14.06
C PRO A 241 -19.27 1.21 12.76
N ASP A 242 -18.17 1.62 12.13
CA ASP A 242 -17.82 1.23 10.77
C ASP A 242 -17.69 -0.29 10.58
N ILE A 243 -16.90 -0.97 11.40
CA ILE A 243 -16.65 -2.42 11.26
C ILE A 243 -17.93 -3.22 11.56
N GLU A 244 -18.71 -2.83 12.57
CA GLU A 244 -19.98 -3.50 12.88
C GLU A 244 -20.98 -3.33 11.72
N TYR A 245 -21.03 -2.13 11.12
CA TYR A 245 -21.92 -1.86 9.99
C TYR A 245 -21.48 -2.64 8.74
N PHE A 246 -20.20 -2.63 8.40
CA PHE A 246 -19.68 -3.47 7.33
C PHE A 246 -19.93 -4.96 7.55
N HIS A 247 -19.82 -5.42 8.80
CA HIS A 247 -20.10 -6.81 9.15
C HIS A 247 -21.58 -7.17 8.94
N SER A 248 -22.51 -6.29 9.32
CA SER A 248 -23.94 -6.50 9.12
C SER A 248 -24.33 -6.61 7.64
N LEU A 249 -23.49 -6.06 6.73
CA LEU A 249 -23.66 -6.09 5.27
C LEU A 249 -22.73 -7.10 4.56
N GLU A 250 -22.10 -8.01 5.31
CA GLU A 250 -21.22 -9.08 4.80
C GLU A 250 -19.99 -8.57 4.01
N LEU A 251 -19.47 -7.38 4.36
CA LEU A 251 -18.27 -6.77 3.77
C LEU A 251 -16.99 -7.09 4.58
N THR A 252 -17.10 -7.86 5.67
CA THR A 252 -15.96 -8.35 6.45
C THR A 252 -15.53 -9.75 6.02
N GLY A 253 -14.25 -10.09 6.18
CA GLY A 253 -13.72 -11.41 5.81
C GLY A 253 -12.21 -11.41 5.58
N ARG A 254 -11.61 -12.58 5.32
CA ARG A 254 -10.16 -12.74 5.10
C ARG A 254 -9.61 -11.84 3.97
N LYS A 255 -10.43 -11.54 2.96
CA LYS A 255 -10.02 -10.69 1.83
C LYS A 255 -10.41 -9.22 2.04
N SER A 256 -10.94 -8.86 3.21
CA SER A 256 -11.34 -7.49 3.54
C SER A 256 -10.23 -6.79 4.30
N THR A 257 -9.86 -5.58 3.84
CA THR A 257 -8.81 -4.75 4.43
C THR A 257 -9.38 -3.37 4.73
N MET A 258 -9.34 -2.98 6.01
CA MET A 258 -9.87 -1.70 6.50
C MET A 258 -8.73 -0.76 6.85
N ALA A 259 -8.68 0.41 6.22
CA ALA A 259 -7.63 1.39 6.44
C ALA A 259 -7.88 2.18 7.73
N HIS A 260 -6.78 2.57 8.37
CA HIS A 260 -6.65 3.38 9.59
C HIS A 260 -7.01 2.66 10.88
N CYS A 261 -8.26 2.28 11.11
CA CYS A 261 -8.71 1.56 12.32
C CYS A 261 -8.30 2.26 13.64
N ILE A 262 -8.46 3.60 13.71
CA ILE A 262 -8.01 4.43 14.85
C ILE A 262 -8.94 4.24 16.04
N PHE A 263 -10.26 4.28 15.80
CA PHE A 263 -11.28 4.27 16.85
C PHE A 263 -11.95 2.90 17.08
N VAL A 264 -11.33 1.82 16.60
CA VAL A 264 -11.86 0.46 16.72
C VAL A 264 -12.17 0.10 18.19
N SER A 265 -13.39 -0.35 18.45
CA SER A 265 -13.86 -0.84 19.74
C SER A 265 -13.46 -2.30 19.99
N ASP A 266 -13.63 -2.77 21.25
CA ASP A 266 -13.34 -4.18 21.60
C ASP A 266 -14.24 -5.16 20.83
N LYS A 267 -15.51 -4.77 20.57
CA LYS A 267 -16.45 -5.58 19.78
C LYS A 267 -16.05 -5.66 18.32
N GLU A 268 -15.61 -4.55 17.74
CA GLU A 268 -15.11 -4.52 16.35
C GLU A 268 -13.81 -5.31 16.19
N ALA A 269 -12.87 -5.19 17.14
CA ALA A 269 -11.65 -5.99 17.14
C ALA A 269 -11.95 -7.49 17.19
N LYS A 270 -12.99 -7.90 17.96
CA LYS A 270 -13.46 -9.29 17.99
C LYS A 270 -14.02 -9.71 16.62
N ILE A 271 -14.85 -8.90 15.97
CA ILE A 271 -15.37 -9.15 14.62
C ILE A 271 -14.22 -9.30 13.63
N MET A 272 -13.26 -8.37 13.63
CA MET A 272 -12.10 -8.42 12.74
C MET A 272 -11.29 -9.71 12.93
N HIS A 273 -11.07 -10.13 14.18
CA HIS A 273 -10.38 -11.39 14.49
C HIS A 273 -11.16 -12.61 13.96
N GLU A 274 -12.45 -12.73 14.30
CA GLU A 274 -13.29 -13.88 13.96
C GLU A 274 -13.48 -14.02 12.45
N THR A 275 -13.61 -12.90 11.72
CA THR A 275 -13.77 -12.87 10.26
C THR A 275 -12.43 -12.86 9.52
N ARG A 276 -11.30 -12.65 10.22
CA ARG A 276 -9.97 -12.40 9.66
C ARG A 276 -9.93 -11.14 8.80
N THR A 277 -10.76 -10.14 9.09
CA THR A 277 -10.67 -8.82 8.47
C THR A 277 -9.41 -8.12 8.93
N SER A 278 -8.66 -7.55 8.01
CA SER A 278 -7.35 -6.97 8.28
C SER A 278 -7.42 -5.47 8.49
N ALA A 279 -6.51 -4.93 9.30
CA ALA A 279 -6.25 -3.51 9.42
C ALA A 279 -5.06 -3.11 8.54
N ALA A 280 -5.22 -2.08 7.70
CA ALA A 280 -4.10 -1.41 7.02
C ALA A 280 -3.66 -0.20 7.86
N TYR A 281 -2.50 -0.33 8.46
CA TYR A 281 -1.96 0.65 9.39
C TYR A 281 -1.05 1.66 8.69
N ALA A 282 -1.53 2.89 8.51
CA ALA A 282 -0.76 4.04 8.07
C ALA A 282 -0.40 4.88 9.30
N PRO A 283 0.79 4.76 9.89
CA PRO A 283 1.12 5.44 11.15
C PRO A 283 1.35 6.94 11.01
N LEU A 284 2.01 7.38 9.94
CA LEU A 284 2.44 8.77 9.79
C LEU A 284 1.27 9.69 9.44
N ASN A 285 0.42 9.33 8.47
CA ASN A 285 -0.65 10.21 8.00
C ASN A 285 -1.62 10.64 9.10
N PRO A 286 -2.28 9.75 9.88
CA PRO A 286 -3.20 10.18 10.94
C PRO A 286 -2.49 10.93 12.07
N ALA A 287 -1.26 10.57 12.41
CA ALA A 287 -0.48 11.28 13.43
C ALA A 287 -0.15 12.72 12.98
N LYS A 288 0.28 12.89 11.72
CA LYS A 288 0.57 14.21 11.11
C LYS A 288 -0.70 15.07 11.01
N SER A 289 -1.83 14.46 10.65
CA SER A 289 -3.11 15.15 10.42
C SER A 289 -3.93 15.39 11.70
N GLY A 290 -3.47 14.87 12.85
CA GLY A 290 -4.18 15.02 14.12
C GLY A 290 -5.47 14.19 14.25
N ASN A 291 -5.64 13.15 13.42
CA ASN A 291 -6.81 12.27 13.47
C ASN A 291 -6.79 11.34 14.69
N GLY A 292 -5.57 10.97 15.15
CA GLY A 292 -5.38 10.07 16.27
C GLY A 292 -4.35 8.99 16.02
N ILE A 293 -4.23 8.05 16.95
CA ILE A 293 -3.26 6.96 16.89
C ILE A 293 -4.01 5.64 17.07
N ALA A 294 -3.97 4.79 16.04
CA ALA A 294 -4.54 3.46 16.11
C ALA A 294 -3.80 2.59 17.14
N ARG A 295 -4.55 1.82 17.94
CA ARG A 295 -4.01 0.94 19.00
C ARG A 295 -3.49 -0.37 18.41
N ILE A 296 -2.54 -0.30 17.48
CA ILE A 296 -2.11 -1.45 16.67
C ILE A 296 -1.49 -2.56 17.51
N SER A 297 -0.68 -2.23 18.51
CA SER A 297 -0.12 -3.24 19.42
C SER A 297 -1.22 -4.04 20.14
N TRP A 298 -2.34 -3.39 20.45
CA TRP A 298 -3.51 -4.03 21.05
C TRP A 298 -4.29 -4.85 20.01
N LEU A 299 -4.54 -4.34 18.79
CA LEU A 299 -5.21 -5.09 17.73
C LEU A 299 -4.46 -6.39 17.39
N ILE A 300 -3.13 -6.34 17.32
CA ILE A 300 -2.30 -7.54 17.12
C ILE A 300 -2.48 -8.53 18.28
N LYS A 301 -2.51 -8.06 19.53
CA LYS A 301 -2.79 -8.91 20.71
C LYS A 301 -4.18 -9.53 20.69
N CYS A 302 -5.17 -8.84 20.10
CA CYS A 302 -6.50 -9.37 19.84
C CYS A 302 -6.54 -10.38 18.68
N GLY A 303 -5.43 -10.62 17.98
CA GLY A 303 -5.34 -11.55 16.86
C GLY A 303 -5.85 -10.99 15.53
N VAL A 304 -6.03 -9.68 15.42
CA VAL A 304 -6.39 -9.01 14.15
C VAL A 304 -5.18 -9.03 13.23
N PRO A 305 -5.32 -9.46 11.95
CA PRO A 305 -4.25 -9.33 10.98
C PRO A 305 -3.99 -7.84 10.67
N VAL A 306 -2.72 -7.44 10.67
CA VAL A 306 -2.31 -6.05 10.41
C VAL A 306 -1.23 -6.02 9.36
N GLY A 307 -1.35 -5.11 8.40
CA GLY A 307 -0.29 -4.77 7.44
C GLY A 307 0.06 -3.29 7.53
N LEU A 308 1.30 -2.94 7.15
CA LEU A 308 1.77 -1.56 7.11
C LEU A 308 1.30 -0.87 5.82
N ALA A 309 1.04 0.42 5.89
CA ALA A 309 0.56 1.24 4.79
C ALA A 309 1.20 2.64 4.81
N SER A 310 1.33 3.27 3.64
CA SER A 310 1.80 4.65 3.51
C SER A 310 0.66 5.66 3.34
N ASP A 311 -0.55 5.19 2.99
CA ASP A 311 -1.63 6.05 2.53
C ASP A 311 -1.21 6.86 1.28
N THR A 312 -1.70 8.08 1.09
CA THR A 312 -1.45 8.91 -0.08
C THR A 312 -0.29 9.89 0.11
N ALA A 313 0.47 10.14 -0.95
CA ALA A 313 1.44 11.23 -0.95
C ALA A 313 0.79 12.62 -0.75
N GLY A 314 -0.51 12.76 -1.03
CA GLY A 314 -1.25 14.00 -0.80
C GLY A 314 -1.39 14.39 0.66
N SER A 315 -1.40 13.44 1.59
CA SER A 315 -1.47 13.72 3.03
C SER A 315 -0.22 13.28 3.79
N ASN A 316 0.35 12.15 3.43
CA ASN A 316 1.55 11.61 4.06
C ASN A 316 2.83 12.36 3.64
N THR A 317 2.85 12.89 2.43
CA THR A 317 3.92 13.64 1.77
C THR A 317 4.98 12.75 1.12
N ASN A 318 5.25 11.55 1.60
CA ASN A 318 6.12 10.56 0.98
C ASN A 318 5.51 9.14 1.06
N LEU A 319 6.12 8.18 0.35
CA LEU A 319 5.68 6.79 0.28
C LEU A 319 6.78 5.82 0.74
N ASP A 320 7.61 6.25 1.70
CA ASP A 320 8.75 5.50 2.23
C ASP A 320 8.32 4.50 3.32
N MET A 321 8.26 3.21 2.99
CA MET A 321 7.90 2.14 3.93
C MET A 321 8.91 1.98 5.07
N PHE A 322 10.17 2.40 4.91
CA PHE A 322 11.13 2.42 6.03
C PHE A 322 10.75 3.49 7.06
N GLU A 323 10.28 4.66 6.60
CA GLU A 323 9.77 5.69 7.50
C GLU A 323 8.51 5.21 8.22
N GLU A 324 7.58 4.58 7.50
CA GLU A 324 6.37 4.02 8.12
C GLU A 324 6.70 3.01 9.22
N MET A 325 7.66 2.10 9.00
CA MET A 325 8.12 1.17 10.04
C MET A 325 8.67 1.90 11.28
N ARG A 326 9.51 2.93 11.08
CA ARG A 326 10.08 3.73 12.18
C ARG A 326 9.02 4.48 12.96
N VAL A 327 8.12 5.15 12.26
CA VAL A 327 7.03 5.92 12.86
C VAL A 327 6.07 4.98 13.60
N ALA A 328 5.71 3.84 13.02
CA ALA A 328 4.90 2.81 13.68
C ALA A 328 5.52 2.38 15.02
N GLY A 329 6.80 2.02 14.99
CA GLY A 329 7.50 1.59 16.21
C GLY A 329 7.61 2.70 17.26
N ALA A 330 7.99 3.91 16.85
CA ALA A 330 8.16 5.05 17.75
C ALA A 330 6.84 5.47 18.41
N ILE A 331 5.76 5.59 17.63
CA ILE A 331 4.45 5.99 18.14
C ILE A 331 3.89 4.94 19.10
N GLN A 332 3.89 3.66 18.72
CA GLN A 332 3.33 2.61 19.57
C GLN A 332 4.10 2.47 20.89
N ARG A 333 5.43 2.54 20.86
CA ARG A 333 6.26 2.50 22.07
C ARG A 333 6.08 3.76 22.94
N GLY A 334 6.03 4.93 22.32
CA GLY A 334 5.85 6.20 23.03
C GLY A 334 4.47 6.33 23.70
N THR A 335 3.41 5.87 23.03
CA THR A 335 2.03 5.94 23.59
C THR A 335 1.75 4.90 24.65
N THR A 336 2.38 3.72 24.56
CA THR A 336 2.23 2.64 25.55
C THR A 336 3.25 2.72 26.68
N LEU A 337 4.28 3.56 26.58
CA LEU A 337 5.44 3.61 27.48
C LEU A 337 6.14 2.25 27.63
N ASP A 338 6.08 1.44 26.55
CA ASP A 338 6.63 0.10 26.49
C ASP A 338 7.57 -0.04 25.29
N PRO A 339 8.90 -0.16 25.48
CA PRO A 339 9.86 -0.31 24.38
C PRO A 339 9.70 -1.63 23.61
N THR A 340 8.88 -2.56 24.11
CA THR A 340 8.62 -3.87 23.49
C THR A 340 7.27 -3.91 22.73
N ALA A 341 6.51 -2.83 22.71
CA ALA A 341 5.15 -2.78 22.17
C ALA A 341 5.02 -3.26 20.71
N LEU A 342 5.98 -2.96 19.87
CA LEU A 342 6.20 -3.58 18.56
C LEU A 342 7.69 -3.90 18.44
N SER A 343 8.06 -5.18 18.43
CA SER A 343 9.44 -5.53 18.24
C SER A 343 9.96 -5.09 16.87
N THR A 344 11.26 -4.94 16.75
CA THR A 344 11.89 -4.56 15.46
C THR A 344 11.56 -5.57 14.36
N GLU A 345 11.55 -6.85 14.71
CA GLU A 345 11.22 -7.96 13.81
C GLU A 345 9.75 -7.86 13.36
N LYS A 346 8.84 -7.54 14.29
CA LYS A 346 7.40 -7.35 13.97
C LYS A 346 7.18 -6.18 13.01
N LEU A 347 7.91 -5.08 13.15
CA LEU A 347 7.83 -3.95 12.23
C LEU A 347 8.22 -4.36 10.79
N LEU A 348 9.26 -5.17 10.62
CA LEU A 348 9.64 -5.71 9.32
C LEU A 348 8.59 -6.70 8.78
N GLU A 349 8.01 -7.54 9.66
CA GLU A 349 6.90 -8.43 9.30
C GLU A 349 5.67 -7.66 8.79
N LEU A 350 5.28 -6.56 9.45
CA LEU A 350 4.14 -5.72 9.03
C LEU A 350 4.31 -5.16 7.61
N GLY A 351 5.54 -4.82 7.23
CA GLY A 351 5.87 -4.34 5.88
C GLY A 351 6.06 -5.45 4.84
N THR A 352 6.07 -6.72 5.24
CA THR A 352 6.36 -7.86 4.35
C THR A 352 5.30 -8.96 4.45
N ILE A 353 5.58 -10.02 5.21
CA ILE A 353 4.72 -11.21 5.30
C ILE A 353 3.35 -10.94 5.95
N ASP A 354 3.29 -10.06 6.96
CA ASP A 354 2.02 -9.71 7.58
C ASP A 354 1.20 -8.77 6.67
N GLY A 355 1.86 -7.88 5.91
CA GLY A 355 1.23 -7.13 4.82
C GLY A 355 0.62 -8.06 3.77
N ALA A 356 1.36 -9.09 3.36
CA ALA A 356 0.84 -10.11 2.43
C ALA A 356 -0.36 -10.86 3.02
N LYS A 357 -0.33 -11.23 4.32
CA LYS A 357 -1.48 -11.85 5.01
C LYS A 357 -2.68 -10.92 5.06
N ALA A 358 -2.45 -9.63 5.33
CA ALA A 358 -3.51 -8.62 5.37
C ALA A 358 -4.23 -8.47 4.01
N LEU A 359 -3.53 -8.77 2.92
CA LEU A 359 -4.11 -8.79 1.57
C LEU A 359 -4.58 -10.18 1.11
N ALA A 360 -4.45 -11.21 1.95
CA ALA A 360 -4.69 -12.61 1.59
C ALA A 360 -3.83 -13.09 0.40
N LEU A 361 -2.57 -12.66 0.36
CA LEU A 361 -1.55 -12.98 -0.66
C LEU A 361 -0.35 -13.76 -0.10
N ASP A 362 -0.37 -14.14 1.17
CA ASP A 362 0.74 -14.76 1.89
C ASP A 362 1.15 -16.14 1.34
N ASP A 363 0.27 -16.80 0.60
CA ASP A 363 0.61 -18.01 -0.16
C ASP A 363 1.44 -17.71 -1.42
N SER A 364 1.49 -16.45 -1.86
CA SER A 364 2.11 -16.03 -3.13
C SER A 364 3.32 -15.12 -2.96
N ILE A 365 3.29 -14.18 -1.99
CA ILE A 365 4.33 -13.15 -1.78
C ILE A 365 4.62 -12.96 -0.28
N GLY A 366 5.46 -11.98 0.04
CA GLY A 366 5.78 -11.56 1.42
C GLY A 366 6.89 -12.36 2.09
N SER A 367 7.40 -13.42 1.44
CA SER A 367 8.58 -14.18 1.88
C SER A 367 9.33 -14.75 0.69
N ILE A 368 10.63 -15.04 0.86
CA ILE A 368 11.46 -15.69 -0.14
C ILE A 368 11.44 -17.19 0.13
N GLU A 369 10.52 -17.89 -0.52
CA GLU A 369 10.29 -19.33 -0.39
C GLU A 369 10.07 -19.95 -1.78
N ALA A 370 10.57 -21.19 -1.97
CA ALA A 370 10.34 -21.92 -3.21
C ALA A 370 8.82 -22.05 -3.51
N GLY A 371 8.45 -21.81 -4.75
CA GLY A 371 7.07 -21.83 -5.25
C GLY A 371 6.32 -20.50 -5.17
N LYS A 372 6.77 -19.55 -4.34
CA LYS A 372 6.21 -18.19 -4.30
C LYS A 372 6.66 -17.35 -5.49
N LYS A 373 5.97 -16.22 -5.70
CA LYS A 373 6.33 -15.24 -6.71
C LYS A 373 7.68 -14.59 -6.36
N ALA A 374 8.47 -14.30 -7.36
CA ALA A 374 9.74 -13.63 -7.20
C ALA A 374 9.54 -12.11 -7.14
N ASP A 375 9.02 -11.67 -5.98
CA ASP A 375 8.86 -10.26 -5.61
C ASP A 375 9.88 -9.99 -4.50
N MET A 376 11.01 -9.33 -4.82
CA MET A 376 12.12 -9.10 -3.91
C MET A 376 12.84 -7.80 -4.17
N ILE A 377 13.53 -7.30 -3.15
CA ILE A 377 14.33 -6.08 -3.18
C ILE A 377 15.76 -6.34 -2.73
N LEU A 378 16.68 -5.58 -3.28
CA LEU A 378 18.09 -5.57 -2.92
C LEU A 378 18.41 -4.22 -2.26
N ILE A 379 18.97 -4.24 -1.05
CA ILE A 379 19.31 -3.05 -0.26
C ILE A 379 20.81 -3.00 -0.10
N ASP A 380 21.45 -1.91 -0.54
CA ASP A 380 22.90 -1.71 -0.40
C ASP A 380 23.25 -1.41 1.08
N LEU A 381 23.95 -2.35 1.72
CA LEU A 381 24.38 -2.25 3.11
C LEU A 381 25.69 -1.48 3.30
N ARG A 382 26.38 -1.12 2.21
CA ARG A 382 27.69 -0.44 2.24
C ARG A 382 27.52 1.08 2.39
N LYS A 383 26.74 1.47 3.41
CA LYS A 383 26.42 2.88 3.72
C LYS A 383 26.90 3.20 5.14
N PRO A 384 27.36 4.44 5.40
CA PRO A 384 27.81 4.85 6.74
C PRO A 384 26.75 4.63 7.81
N HIS A 385 25.48 4.99 7.53
CA HIS A 385 24.36 4.88 8.49
C HIS A 385 23.90 3.42 8.72
N LEU A 386 24.31 2.47 7.89
CA LEU A 386 24.06 1.04 8.06
C LEU A 386 25.26 0.29 8.67
N THR A 387 26.39 0.96 8.92
CA THR A 387 27.64 0.34 9.42
C THR A 387 27.79 0.58 10.91
N PRO A 388 28.20 -0.45 11.69
CA PRO A 388 28.49 -1.83 11.33
C PRO A 388 27.25 -2.74 11.35
N VAL A 389 27.03 -3.56 10.31
CA VAL A 389 25.85 -4.43 10.17
C VAL A 389 25.89 -5.62 11.17
N GLY A 390 26.82 -6.52 11.01
CA GLY A 390 26.97 -7.73 11.85
C GLY A 390 25.68 -8.55 11.99
N LYS A 391 25.35 -8.97 13.21
CA LYS A 391 24.10 -9.67 13.54
C LYS A 391 22.90 -8.73 13.79
N ARG A 392 23.05 -7.44 13.55
CA ARG A 392 22.03 -6.40 13.80
C ARG A 392 21.28 -6.01 12.53
N LEU A 393 21.33 -6.83 11.48
CA LEU A 393 20.76 -6.53 10.16
C LEU A 393 19.30 -6.07 10.24
N VAL A 394 18.43 -6.82 10.93
CA VAL A 394 16.99 -6.48 11.04
C VAL A 394 16.80 -5.11 11.71
N SER A 395 17.58 -4.81 12.75
CA SER A 395 17.57 -3.50 13.40
C SER A 395 17.96 -2.38 12.45
N HIS A 396 18.99 -2.58 11.63
CA HIS A 396 19.41 -1.59 10.64
C HIS A 396 18.37 -1.39 9.54
N LEU A 397 17.75 -2.46 9.05
CA LEU A 397 16.69 -2.40 8.04
C LEU A 397 15.48 -1.59 8.52
N VAL A 398 15.15 -1.66 9.80
CA VAL A 398 13.97 -0.96 10.35
C VAL A 398 14.33 0.47 10.80
N TRP A 399 15.45 0.63 11.55
CA TRP A 399 15.71 1.90 12.24
C TRP A 399 16.69 2.83 11.51
N SER A 400 17.47 2.30 10.57
CA SER A 400 18.55 3.06 9.93
C SER A 400 18.44 3.16 8.41
N ALA A 401 17.84 2.16 7.72
CA ALA A 401 17.73 2.17 6.27
C ALA A 401 16.69 3.18 5.77
N TYR A 402 16.84 3.63 4.54
CA TYR A 402 15.96 4.56 3.84
C TYR A 402 15.57 4.01 2.47
N ALA A 403 14.52 4.54 1.85
CA ALA A 403 14.14 4.22 0.48
C ALA A 403 15.30 4.38 -0.53
N SER A 404 16.21 5.33 -0.29
CA SER A 404 17.40 5.56 -1.13
C SER A 404 18.44 4.44 -1.08
N ASP A 405 18.36 3.52 -0.11
CA ASP A 405 19.27 2.39 0.02
C ASP A 405 18.81 1.16 -0.79
N VAL A 406 17.56 1.19 -1.31
CA VAL A 406 17.05 0.16 -2.23
C VAL A 406 17.75 0.31 -3.57
N ASP A 407 18.60 -0.63 -3.93
CA ASP A 407 19.37 -0.64 -5.18
C ASP A 407 18.55 -1.18 -6.35
N SER A 408 17.95 -2.36 -6.19
CA SER A 408 17.25 -3.06 -7.26
C SER A 408 15.94 -3.69 -6.76
N VAL A 409 14.96 -3.79 -7.67
CA VAL A 409 13.62 -4.33 -7.39
C VAL A 409 13.23 -5.33 -8.47
N ILE A 410 12.82 -6.50 -8.04
CA ILE A 410 12.33 -7.59 -8.88
C ILE A 410 10.86 -7.81 -8.53
N ILE A 411 9.98 -7.78 -9.53
CA ILE A 411 8.54 -8.01 -9.37
C ILE A 411 8.10 -9.06 -10.41
N ASP A 412 7.42 -10.09 -9.92
CA ASP A 412 6.95 -11.20 -10.75
C ASP A 412 8.09 -11.82 -11.60
N GLY A 413 9.30 -11.87 -11.02
CA GLY A 413 10.51 -12.39 -11.66
C GLY A 413 11.18 -11.48 -12.69
N LYS A 414 10.68 -10.25 -12.86
CA LYS A 414 11.23 -9.25 -13.80
C LYS A 414 11.97 -8.17 -13.02
N LEU A 415 13.13 -7.76 -13.51
CA LEU A 415 13.90 -6.65 -12.98
C LEU A 415 13.22 -5.34 -13.38
N VAL A 416 12.50 -4.72 -12.43
CA VAL A 416 11.72 -3.48 -12.63
C VAL A 416 12.57 -2.24 -12.37
N MET A 417 13.49 -2.33 -11.41
CA MET A 417 14.50 -1.30 -11.13
C MET A 417 15.86 -1.95 -10.91
N GLU A 418 16.91 -1.36 -11.48
CA GLU A 418 18.30 -1.79 -11.33
C GLU A 418 19.20 -0.59 -11.07
N HIS A 419 19.99 -0.64 -10.00
CA HIS A 419 20.85 0.46 -9.57
C HIS A 419 20.12 1.80 -9.53
N ARG A 420 18.91 1.79 -8.95
CA ARG A 420 17.99 2.94 -8.83
C ARG A 420 17.42 3.46 -10.17
N HIS A 421 17.66 2.80 -11.30
CA HIS A 421 17.09 3.16 -12.60
C HIS A 421 15.90 2.25 -12.93
N LEU A 422 14.74 2.84 -13.15
CA LEU A 422 13.54 2.11 -13.57
C LEU A 422 13.72 1.55 -14.99
N LYS A 423 13.17 0.37 -15.24
CA LYS A 423 13.17 -0.32 -16.55
C LYS A 423 11.81 -0.26 -17.25
N THR A 424 10.79 0.24 -16.57
CA THR A 424 9.39 0.16 -17.01
C THR A 424 8.79 1.50 -17.39
N LEU A 425 9.14 2.57 -16.69
CA LEU A 425 8.69 3.93 -16.94
C LEU A 425 9.88 4.86 -17.11
N ASP A 426 9.74 5.90 -17.95
CA ASP A 426 10.69 7.02 -17.99
C ASP A 426 10.41 7.96 -16.82
N GLU A 427 11.24 7.85 -15.75
CA GLU A 427 11.11 8.64 -14.52
C GLU A 427 11.18 10.14 -14.82
N SER A 428 12.09 10.57 -15.72
CA SER A 428 12.26 11.99 -16.01
C SER A 428 11.07 12.57 -16.77
N ASP A 429 10.50 11.84 -17.74
CA ASP A 429 9.27 12.26 -18.45
C ASP A 429 8.09 12.39 -17.49
N ILE A 430 7.90 11.42 -16.60
CA ILE A 430 6.78 11.48 -15.63
C ILE A 430 6.94 12.66 -14.67
N VAL A 431 8.15 12.91 -14.14
CA VAL A 431 8.42 14.05 -13.25
C VAL A 431 8.18 15.38 -13.97
N ASP A 432 8.66 15.53 -15.21
CA ASP A 432 8.46 16.76 -15.98
C ASP A 432 6.98 17.00 -16.30
N ARG A 433 6.24 15.95 -16.66
CA ARG A 433 4.80 16.02 -16.89
C ARG A 433 4.04 16.36 -15.61
N ALA A 434 4.39 15.76 -14.49
CA ALA A 434 3.80 16.03 -13.18
C ALA A 434 3.95 17.49 -12.78
N ASN A 435 5.16 18.06 -12.92
CA ASN A 435 5.42 19.47 -12.64
C ASN A 435 4.61 20.40 -13.54
N LYS A 436 4.52 20.12 -14.85
CA LYS A 436 3.75 20.92 -15.79
C LYS A 436 2.24 20.89 -15.55
N LEU A 437 1.71 19.74 -15.08
CA LEU A 437 0.28 19.55 -14.84
C LEU A 437 -0.17 20.15 -13.51
N SER A 438 0.64 20.05 -12.46
CA SER A 438 0.24 20.37 -11.08
C SER A 438 -0.36 21.76 -10.93
N GLU A 439 0.33 22.82 -11.35
CA GLU A 439 -0.18 24.19 -11.24
C GLU A 439 -1.46 24.42 -12.05
N GLY A 440 -1.52 23.85 -13.26
CA GLY A 440 -2.70 23.94 -14.12
C GLY A 440 -3.94 23.30 -13.53
N ILE A 441 -3.77 22.13 -12.89
CA ILE A 441 -4.83 21.41 -12.18
C ILE A 441 -5.35 22.24 -11.02
N LEU A 442 -4.47 22.70 -10.13
CA LEU A 442 -4.86 23.46 -8.94
C LEU A 442 -5.63 24.75 -9.33
N LYS A 443 -5.12 25.48 -10.31
CA LYS A 443 -5.79 26.68 -10.82
C LYS A 443 -7.16 26.38 -11.42
N ARG A 444 -7.29 25.35 -12.25
CA ARG A 444 -8.56 24.94 -12.88
C ARG A 444 -9.62 24.52 -11.84
N LEU A 445 -9.18 23.87 -10.77
CA LEU A 445 -10.06 23.34 -9.73
C LEU A 445 -10.29 24.33 -8.57
N GLY A 446 -9.68 25.52 -8.62
CA GLY A 446 -9.81 26.52 -7.57
C GLY A 446 -9.23 26.07 -6.23
N ILE A 447 -8.24 25.18 -6.25
CA ILE A 447 -7.54 24.72 -5.05
C ILE A 447 -6.40 25.69 -4.78
N GLU A 448 -6.53 26.48 -3.72
CA GLU A 448 -5.53 27.46 -3.32
C GLU A 448 -4.98 27.10 -1.93
N GLU A 449 -3.67 27.00 -1.84
CA GLU A 449 -2.96 26.99 -0.57
C GLU A 449 -1.90 28.09 -0.59
N LYS A 450 -2.06 29.07 0.29
CA LYS A 450 -1.07 30.18 0.39
C LYS A 450 0.15 29.72 1.17
N PRO A 451 1.36 29.85 0.57
CA PRO A 451 2.58 29.56 1.30
C PRO A 451 2.73 30.51 2.50
N VAL A 452 3.19 29.98 3.64
CA VAL A 452 3.42 30.78 4.85
C VAL A 452 4.67 31.62 4.71
N TRP A 453 5.70 31.07 4.07
CA TRP A 453 6.94 31.77 3.78
C TRP A 453 6.77 32.53 2.46
N PRO A 454 7.13 33.85 2.42
CA PRO A 454 7.02 34.61 1.19
C PRO A 454 7.99 34.09 0.12
N TRP A 455 7.50 33.91 -1.08
CA TRP A 455 8.31 33.68 -2.27
C TRP A 455 8.76 35.05 -2.80
N ILE A 456 10.05 35.19 -3.09
CA ILE A 456 10.63 36.36 -3.73
C ILE A 456 11.07 35.89 -5.11
N GLU A 457 10.37 36.37 -6.16
CA GLU A 457 10.65 36.07 -7.56
C GLU A 457 11.73 37.00 -8.11
#